data_71825f6a83ffa29d50d40a4d46b0080a
#
_entry.id   71825f6a83ffa29d50d40a4d46b0080a
#
_cell.length_a   1.000
_cell.length_b   1.000
_cell.length_c   1.000
_cell.angle_alpha   90.00
_cell.angle_beta   90.00
_cell.angle_gamma   90.00
#
_symmetry.space_group_name_H-M   'P 1'
#
loop_
_entity.id
_entity.type
_entity.pdbx_description
1 polymer ?
#
loop_
_entity_poly.entity_id
_entity_poly.type
_entity_poly.pdbx_seq_one_letter_code
_entity_poly.pdbx_strand_id
1 'polypeptide(L)'
;MGYKTFSKKGEETKKKVINSAIKIFKENGFNNSSVLKIADVVGLKNSTLYRYFENKKDLYNFIIRDFEEKLIKRINDNLKNYDDIEKKIEIFIREYIDFVKENKDIFDIFREAEFVNIDLSREFYDKIAKILEDILKEKISNDNVEILSYSIIGSYYFIILNYLFWEEKEIDDEKITSILKFIFNGIDKRGDFKPYLLKEKEFNGDQNKKEFSKKSERTKEIILKSSEKLFGKKGYSNTHISEIARVSKVGIGTIYKYFENKKEILKEVVRFINKSLRDYTNIYIKDYSDRRDIENAGFQAFFYLFKNFGFRYRIVRESEFIDKDTGVWYYKRLAGAYTKRLTEGIEKGIIIDINPEVLSYSLMGVGHTIGMKEFVFKKNGEIDKNSVFAVLNFIMHGLNKFLVGGKNEQY
;
A
#
# COMPACT_ATOMS: atom_id res chain seq x y z
N MET A 1 -23.86 -5.54 -15.69
CA MET A 1 -24.15 -6.88 -16.23
C MET A 1 -25.25 -7.51 -15.39
N GLY A 2 -26.39 -7.92 -16.00
CA GLY A 2 -27.49 -8.55 -15.26
C GLY A 2 -27.08 -9.95 -14.78
N TYR A 3 -27.05 -10.17 -13.48
CA TYR A 3 -26.80 -11.48 -12.91
C TYR A 3 -27.94 -12.44 -13.29
N LYS A 4 -27.56 -13.62 -13.80
CA LYS A 4 -28.55 -14.69 -14.07
C LYS A 4 -29.20 -15.07 -12.76
N THR A 5 -30.53 -15.03 -12.72
CA THR A 5 -31.32 -15.56 -11.60
C THR A 5 -31.22 -17.08 -11.58
N PHE A 6 -30.83 -17.64 -10.45
CA PHE A 6 -30.70 -19.06 -10.25
C PHE A 6 -31.84 -19.57 -9.35
N SER A 7 -32.18 -20.87 -9.46
CA SER A 7 -33.02 -21.52 -8.47
C SER A 7 -32.35 -21.54 -7.10
N LYS A 8 -33.09 -21.74 -6.00
CA LYS A 8 -32.56 -21.84 -4.64
C LYS A 8 -31.34 -22.78 -4.55
N LYS A 9 -31.44 -23.96 -5.18
CA LYS A 9 -30.31 -24.93 -5.28
C LYS A 9 -29.12 -24.37 -6.08
N GLY A 10 -29.41 -23.57 -7.11
CA GLY A 10 -28.35 -22.88 -7.90
C GLY A 10 -27.60 -21.85 -7.08
N GLU A 11 -28.28 -21.03 -6.29
CA GLU A 11 -27.68 -20.06 -5.39
C GLU A 11 -26.82 -20.73 -4.29
N GLU A 12 -27.30 -21.83 -3.71
CA GLU A 12 -26.52 -22.62 -2.75
C GLU A 12 -25.23 -23.17 -3.39
N THR A 13 -25.31 -23.63 -4.63
CA THR A 13 -24.15 -24.13 -5.38
C THR A 13 -23.18 -23.00 -5.69
N LYS A 14 -23.66 -21.81 -6.13
CA LYS A 14 -22.85 -20.63 -6.37
C LYS A 14 -22.09 -20.21 -5.10
N LYS A 15 -22.76 -20.20 -3.96
CA LYS A 15 -22.14 -19.88 -2.65
C LYS A 15 -21.02 -20.89 -2.29
N LYS A 16 -21.21 -22.19 -2.55
CA LYS A 16 -20.16 -23.19 -2.32
C LYS A 16 -18.95 -22.95 -3.23
N VAL A 17 -19.15 -22.60 -4.50
CA VAL A 17 -18.08 -22.27 -5.44
C VAL A 17 -17.29 -21.04 -4.95
N ILE A 18 -17.97 -19.98 -4.52
CA ILE A 18 -17.34 -18.76 -4.01
C ILE A 18 -16.49 -19.08 -2.77
N ASN A 19 -17.03 -19.79 -1.77
CA ASN A 19 -16.30 -20.12 -0.56
C ASN A 19 -15.06 -20.99 -0.84
N SER A 20 -15.16 -21.95 -1.75
CA SER A 20 -14.01 -22.77 -2.15
C SER A 20 -12.97 -21.97 -2.92
N ALA A 21 -13.42 -21.05 -3.77
CA ALA A 21 -12.52 -20.15 -4.49
C ALA A 21 -11.75 -19.22 -3.54
N ILE A 22 -12.41 -18.65 -2.53
CA ILE A 22 -11.76 -17.83 -1.50
C ILE A 22 -10.64 -18.63 -0.83
N LYS A 23 -10.93 -19.86 -0.39
CA LYS A 23 -9.92 -20.72 0.24
C LYS A 23 -8.73 -20.99 -0.68
N ILE A 24 -9.01 -21.36 -1.95
CA ILE A 24 -7.97 -21.70 -2.92
C ILE A 24 -7.13 -20.46 -3.31
N PHE A 25 -7.76 -19.31 -3.52
CA PHE A 25 -7.04 -18.07 -3.83
C PHE A 25 -6.16 -17.63 -2.66
N LYS A 26 -6.66 -17.71 -1.42
CA LYS A 26 -5.87 -17.42 -0.22
C LYS A 26 -4.63 -18.32 -0.09
N GLU A 27 -4.80 -19.65 -0.29
CA GLU A 27 -3.72 -20.62 -0.11
C GLU A 27 -2.67 -20.58 -1.21
N ASN A 28 -3.07 -20.31 -2.46
CA ASN A 28 -2.19 -20.48 -3.63
C ASN A 28 -1.92 -19.15 -4.39
N GLY A 29 -2.60 -18.07 -4.05
CA GLY A 29 -2.66 -16.85 -4.86
C GLY A 29 -3.47 -17.06 -6.16
N PHE A 30 -3.77 -15.95 -6.85
CA PHE A 30 -4.53 -16.01 -8.11
C PHE A 30 -3.81 -16.84 -9.19
N ASN A 31 -2.52 -16.60 -9.39
CA ASN A 31 -1.77 -17.19 -10.50
C ASN A 31 -1.68 -18.71 -10.43
N ASN A 32 -1.47 -19.27 -9.24
CA ASN A 32 -1.32 -20.71 -9.02
C ASN A 32 -2.65 -21.45 -8.77
N SER A 33 -3.78 -20.76 -8.86
CA SER A 33 -5.12 -21.32 -8.72
C SER A 33 -5.71 -21.68 -10.08
N SER A 34 -6.54 -22.72 -10.13
CA SER A 34 -7.25 -23.14 -11.34
C SER A 34 -8.73 -23.37 -11.09
N VAL A 35 -9.54 -23.11 -12.13
CA VAL A 35 -11.00 -23.40 -12.11
C VAL A 35 -11.25 -24.88 -11.88
N LEU A 36 -10.40 -25.76 -12.44
CA LEU A 36 -10.45 -27.21 -12.24
C LEU A 36 -10.36 -27.57 -10.76
N LYS A 37 -9.34 -27.05 -10.07
CA LYS A 37 -9.14 -27.31 -8.64
C LYS A 37 -10.33 -26.81 -7.79
N ILE A 38 -10.93 -25.66 -8.16
CA ILE A 38 -12.12 -25.15 -7.47
C ILE A 38 -13.32 -26.07 -7.69
N ALA A 39 -13.55 -26.53 -8.93
CA ALA A 39 -14.63 -27.44 -9.26
C ALA A 39 -14.50 -28.78 -8.53
N ASP A 40 -13.29 -29.36 -8.48
CA ASP A 40 -12.99 -30.63 -7.81
C ASP A 40 -13.29 -30.54 -6.31
N VAL A 41 -12.88 -29.46 -5.63
CA VAL A 41 -13.14 -29.26 -4.18
C VAL A 41 -14.64 -29.19 -3.88
N VAL A 42 -15.44 -28.63 -4.79
CA VAL A 42 -16.91 -28.52 -4.64
C VAL A 42 -17.63 -29.78 -5.08
N GLY A 43 -16.96 -30.74 -5.75
CA GLY A 43 -17.55 -31.92 -6.33
C GLY A 43 -18.41 -31.62 -7.57
N LEU A 44 -18.05 -30.61 -8.34
CA LEU A 44 -18.75 -30.16 -9.53
C LEU A 44 -17.99 -30.53 -10.81
N LYS A 45 -18.73 -30.83 -11.88
CA LYS A 45 -18.13 -30.85 -13.22
C LYS A 45 -17.74 -29.44 -13.63
N ASN A 46 -16.63 -29.29 -14.34
CA ASN A 46 -16.16 -27.97 -14.85
C ASN A 46 -17.24 -27.22 -15.62
N SER A 47 -18.00 -27.91 -16.47
CA SER A 47 -19.11 -27.31 -17.22
C SER A 47 -20.18 -26.68 -16.32
N THR A 48 -20.35 -27.19 -15.11
CA THR A 48 -21.29 -26.63 -14.13
C THR A 48 -20.75 -25.33 -13.56
N LEU A 49 -19.45 -25.22 -13.28
CA LEU A 49 -18.83 -23.99 -12.76
C LEU A 49 -18.93 -22.86 -13.78
N TYR A 50 -18.67 -23.14 -15.07
CA TYR A 50 -18.79 -22.16 -16.16
C TYR A 50 -20.23 -21.63 -16.40
N ARG A 51 -21.24 -22.26 -15.80
CA ARG A 51 -22.61 -21.71 -15.79
C ARG A 51 -22.73 -20.49 -14.86
N TYR A 52 -21.91 -20.41 -13.81
CA TYR A 52 -21.90 -19.34 -12.81
C TYR A 52 -20.89 -18.25 -13.13
N PHE A 53 -19.71 -18.61 -13.60
CA PHE A 53 -18.59 -17.69 -13.86
C PHE A 53 -17.93 -18.03 -15.20
N GLU A 54 -17.70 -17.03 -16.03
CA GLU A 54 -17.12 -17.20 -17.38
C GLU A 54 -15.69 -17.75 -17.35
N ASN A 55 -14.90 -17.30 -16.36
CA ASN A 55 -13.51 -17.71 -16.18
C ASN A 55 -13.04 -17.42 -14.73
N LYS A 56 -11.79 -17.80 -14.43
CA LYS A 56 -11.17 -17.58 -13.13
C LYS A 56 -11.17 -16.11 -12.71
N LYS A 57 -10.90 -15.20 -13.66
CA LYS A 57 -10.84 -13.76 -13.40
C LYS A 57 -12.23 -13.19 -13.09
N ASP A 58 -13.28 -13.69 -13.72
CA ASP A 58 -14.65 -13.29 -13.44
C ASP A 58 -15.07 -13.69 -12.02
N LEU A 59 -14.77 -14.92 -11.60
CA LEU A 59 -14.99 -15.37 -10.22
C LEU A 59 -14.20 -14.53 -9.19
N TYR A 60 -12.95 -14.23 -9.50
CA TYR A 60 -12.10 -13.39 -8.65
C TYR A 60 -12.67 -11.97 -8.51
N ASN A 61 -13.02 -11.34 -9.62
CA ASN A 61 -13.61 -10.00 -9.63
C ASN A 61 -14.94 -9.97 -8.88
N PHE A 62 -15.77 -11.04 -9.02
CA PHE A 62 -17.03 -11.15 -8.31
C PHE A 62 -16.81 -11.14 -6.77
N ILE A 63 -15.84 -11.92 -6.27
CA ILE A 63 -15.53 -12.00 -4.84
C ILE A 63 -15.15 -10.62 -4.29
N ILE A 64 -14.32 -9.88 -5.01
CA ILE A 64 -13.87 -8.56 -4.58
C ILE A 64 -15.00 -7.54 -4.63
N ARG A 65 -15.83 -7.55 -5.68
CA ARG A 65 -16.98 -6.63 -5.77
C ARG A 65 -18.05 -6.90 -4.71
N ASP A 66 -18.32 -8.15 -4.39
CA ASP A 66 -19.25 -8.54 -3.32
C ASP A 66 -18.72 -8.07 -1.94
N PHE A 67 -17.42 -8.20 -1.72
CA PHE A 67 -16.77 -7.67 -0.53
C PHE A 67 -16.86 -6.14 -0.45
N GLU A 68 -16.56 -5.44 -1.54
CA GLU A 68 -16.65 -3.97 -1.67
C GLU A 68 -18.07 -3.48 -1.38
N GLU A 69 -19.07 -4.06 -2.03
CA GLU A 69 -20.49 -3.68 -1.88
C GLU A 69 -20.97 -3.83 -0.44
N LYS A 70 -20.57 -4.91 0.23
CA LYS A 70 -20.92 -5.17 1.64
C LYS A 70 -20.23 -4.20 2.59
N LEU A 71 -18.95 -3.89 2.36
CA LEU A 71 -18.21 -2.91 3.14
C LEU A 71 -18.83 -1.52 3.02
N ILE A 72 -19.07 -1.05 1.79
CA ILE A 72 -19.66 0.25 1.52
C ILE A 72 -21.05 0.37 2.16
N LYS A 73 -21.87 -0.68 2.02
CA LYS A 73 -23.20 -0.70 2.64
C LYS A 73 -23.09 -0.58 4.15
N ARG A 74 -22.23 -1.38 4.80
CA ARG A 74 -22.05 -1.37 6.26
C ARG A 74 -21.61 0.02 6.76
N ILE A 75 -20.62 0.63 6.12
CA ILE A 75 -20.16 1.97 6.46
C ILE A 75 -21.31 2.98 6.32
N ASN A 76 -21.97 3.01 5.17
CA ASN A 76 -23.03 3.98 4.92
C ASN A 76 -24.24 3.83 5.87
N ASP A 77 -24.60 2.60 6.24
CA ASP A 77 -25.71 2.36 7.17
C ASP A 77 -25.39 2.87 8.58
N ASN A 78 -24.14 2.77 9.02
CA ASN A 78 -23.73 3.27 10.34
C ASN A 78 -23.49 4.79 10.36
N LEU A 79 -23.02 5.38 9.25
CA LEU A 79 -22.79 6.83 9.16
C LEU A 79 -24.07 7.67 9.29
N LYS A 80 -25.23 7.14 8.92
CA LYS A 80 -26.54 7.84 8.98
C LYS A 80 -26.93 8.32 10.38
N ASN A 81 -26.34 7.75 11.41
CA ASN A 81 -26.68 8.02 12.80
C ASN A 81 -25.88 9.20 13.40
N TYR A 82 -25.01 9.83 12.62
CA TYR A 82 -24.08 10.85 13.11
C TYR A 82 -24.07 12.06 12.18
N ASP A 83 -24.02 13.26 12.76
CA ASP A 83 -23.92 14.54 12.02
C ASP A 83 -22.51 15.15 12.15
N ASP A 84 -21.82 14.86 13.26
CA ASP A 84 -20.49 15.39 13.52
C ASP A 84 -19.42 14.72 12.64
N ILE A 85 -18.57 15.54 11.99
CA ILE A 85 -17.56 15.06 11.04
C ILE A 85 -16.48 14.20 11.70
N GLU A 86 -16.07 14.56 12.94
CA GLU A 86 -15.07 13.79 13.66
C GLU A 86 -15.60 12.39 13.98
N LYS A 87 -16.87 12.34 14.41
CA LYS A 87 -17.54 11.08 14.70
C LYS A 87 -17.80 10.25 13.46
N LYS A 88 -18.18 10.88 12.33
CA LYS A 88 -18.32 10.18 11.05
C LYS A 88 -16.99 9.53 10.62
N ILE A 89 -15.87 10.23 10.74
CA ILE A 89 -14.54 9.69 10.40
C ILE A 89 -14.15 8.55 11.35
N GLU A 90 -14.41 8.69 12.65
CA GLU A 90 -14.19 7.63 13.63
C GLU A 90 -14.99 6.38 13.28
N ILE A 91 -16.29 6.52 13.04
CA ILE A 91 -17.17 5.39 12.68
C ILE A 91 -16.73 4.75 11.37
N PHE A 92 -16.38 5.54 10.36
CA PHE A 92 -15.85 5.02 9.10
C PHE A 92 -14.64 4.13 9.31
N ILE A 93 -13.66 4.57 10.12
CA ILE A 93 -12.43 3.83 10.39
C ILE A 93 -12.72 2.54 11.17
N ARG A 94 -13.57 2.62 12.21
CA ARG A 94 -13.97 1.46 13.01
C ARG A 94 -14.66 0.40 12.17
N GLU A 95 -15.66 0.80 11.40
CA GLU A 95 -16.42 -0.11 10.54
C GLU A 95 -15.54 -0.74 9.45
N TYR A 96 -14.60 0.02 8.90
CA TYR A 96 -13.63 -0.51 7.93
C TYR A 96 -12.72 -1.57 8.56
N ILE A 97 -12.12 -1.26 9.74
CA ILE A 97 -11.23 -2.17 10.46
C ILE A 97 -11.97 -3.44 10.87
N ASP A 98 -13.16 -3.31 11.46
CA ASP A 98 -13.96 -4.45 11.92
C ASP A 98 -14.41 -5.33 10.77
N PHE A 99 -14.83 -4.72 9.64
CA PHE A 99 -15.21 -5.47 8.46
C PHE A 99 -14.03 -6.24 7.85
N VAL A 100 -12.85 -5.63 7.79
CA VAL A 100 -11.62 -6.31 7.34
C VAL A 100 -11.25 -7.44 8.29
N LYS A 101 -11.35 -7.24 9.61
CA LYS A 101 -11.09 -8.27 10.62
C LYS A 101 -12.01 -9.49 10.45
N GLU A 102 -13.29 -9.26 10.19
CA GLU A 102 -14.29 -10.33 9.95
C GLU A 102 -14.06 -11.05 8.61
N ASN A 103 -13.44 -10.39 7.62
CA ASN A 103 -13.29 -10.86 6.25
C ASN A 103 -11.81 -10.92 5.80
N LYS A 104 -10.90 -11.28 6.71
CA LYS A 104 -9.43 -11.28 6.46
C LYS A 104 -9.03 -11.99 5.17
N ASP A 105 -9.62 -13.15 4.90
CA ASP A 105 -9.26 -13.98 3.75
C ASP A 105 -9.57 -13.27 2.42
N ILE A 106 -10.70 -12.56 2.36
CA ILE A 106 -11.10 -11.84 1.15
C ILE A 106 -10.26 -10.57 1.00
N PHE A 107 -9.97 -9.87 2.10
CA PHE A 107 -9.11 -8.69 2.07
C PHE A 107 -7.69 -9.04 1.61
N ASP A 108 -7.15 -10.18 2.01
CA ASP A 108 -5.83 -10.65 1.56
C ASP A 108 -5.83 -10.95 0.05
N ILE A 109 -6.90 -11.58 -0.46
CA ILE A 109 -7.12 -11.77 -1.91
C ILE A 109 -7.23 -10.41 -2.62
N PHE A 110 -7.98 -9.45 -2.05
CA PHE A 110 -8.11 -8.10 -2.61
C PHE A 110 -6.76 -7.38 -2.74
N ARG A 111 -5.86 -7.53 -1.78
CA ARG A 111 -4.52 -6.91 -1.84
C ARG A 111 -3.68 -7.41 -3.02
N GLU A 112 -3.91 -8.65 -3.49
CA GLU A 112 -3.28 -9.19 -4.70
C GLU A 112 -3.89 -8.58 -5.99
N ALA A 113 -5.07 -7.95 -5.91
CA ALA A 113 -5.80 -7.47 -7.09
C ALA A 113 -5.03 -6.45 -7.92
N GLU A 114 -4.15 -5.66 -7.34
CA GLU A 114 -3.33 -4.70 -8.09
C GLU A 114 -2.41 -5.38 -9.13
N PHE A 115 -2.06 -6.66 -8.93
CA PHE A 115 -1.23 -7.45 -9.84
C PHE A 115 -2.07 -8.30 -10.81
N VAL A 116 -3.34 -8.52 -10.49
CA VAL A 116 -4.29 -9.32 -11.28
C VAL A 116 -5.18 -8.43 -12.17
N ASN A 117 -5.71 -7.37 -11.59
CA ASN A 117 -6.62 -6.44 -12.23
C ASN A 117 -6.53 -5.05 -11.57
N ILE A 118 -5.60 -4.24 -12.04
CA ILE A 118 -5.33 -2.91 -11.48
C ILE A 118 -6.55 -1.99 -11.48
N ASP A 119 -7.42 -2.08 -12.50
CA ASP A 119 -8.63 -1.26 -12.59
C ASP A 119 -9.60 -1.61 -11.46
N LEU A 120 -9.73 -2.89 -11.11
CA LEU A 120 -10.57 -3.32 -9.99
C LEU A 120 -10.04 -2.79 -8.65
N SER A 121 -8.71 -2.82 -8.47
CA SER A 121 -8.07 -2.26 -7.27
C SER A 121 -8.30 -0.75 -7.18
N ARG A 122 -8.13 -0.02 -8.30
CA ARG A 122 -8.39 1.42 -8.35
C ARG A 122 -9.85 1.74 -8.03
N GLU A 123 -10.81 1.07 -8.70
CA GLU A 123 -12.25 1.26 -8.48
C GLU A 123 -12.63 1.10 -7.00
N PHE A 124 -12.05 0.10 -6.32
CA PHE A 124 -12.28 -0.12 -4.90
C PHE A 124 -11.81 1.08 -4.06
N TYR A 125 -10.56 1.53 -4.25
CA TYR A 125 -10.03 2.68 -3.50
C TYR A 125 -10.78 3.97 -3.81
N ASP A 126 -11.14 4.21 -5.07
CA ASP A 126 -11.91 5.39 -5.47
C ASP A 126 -13.29 5.43 -4.79
N LYS A 127 -13.99 4.30 -4.70
CA LYS A 127 -15.29 4.23 -4.04
C LYS A 127 -15.20 4.42 -2.52
N ILE A 128 -14.18 3.85 -1.89
CA ILE A 128 -13.92 4.06 -0.45
C ILE A 128 -13.55 5.51 -0.18
N ALA A 129 -12.66 6.11 -0.99
CA ALA A 129 -12.30 7.51 -0.90
C ALA A 129 -13.51 8.43 -1.11
N LYS A 130 -14.43 8.06 -2.01
CA LYS A 130 -15.64 8.83 -2.28
C LYS A 130 -16.53 9.03 -1.05
N ILE A 131 -16.66 8.02 -0.18
CA ILE A 131 -17.42 8.17 1.07
C ILE A 131 -16.77 9.23 1.97
N LEU A 132 -15.44 9.20 2.10
CA LEU A 132 -14.70 10.20 2.87
C LEU A 132 -14.78 11.60 2.24
N GLU A 133 -14.70 11.69 0.90
CA GLU A 133 -14.91 12.96 0.21
C GLU A 133 -16.27 13.59 0.53
N ASP A 134 -17.33 12.78 0.53
CA ASP A 134 -18.68 13.26 0.80
C ASP A 134 -18.80 13.76 2.26
N ILE A 135 -18.14 13.07 3.22
CA ILE A 135 -18.04 13.54 4.62
C ILE A 135 -17.23 14.85 4.69
N LEU A 136 -16.08 14.92 4.03
CA LEU A 136 -15.20 16.10 4.11
C LEU A 136 -15.83 17.34 3.45
N LYS A 137 -16.57 17.18 2.36
CA LYS A 137 -17.25 18.28 1.64
C LYS A 137 -18.30 19.00 2.48
N GLU A 138 -18.76 18.42 3.59
CA GLU A 138 -19.65 19.11 4.53
C GLU A 138 -18.99 20.32 5.21
N LYS A 139 -17.66 20.32 5.33
CA LYS A 139 -16.88 21.34 6.06
C LYS A 139 -15.68 21.91 5.28
N ILE A 140 -15.23 21.24 4.24
CA ILE A 140 -14.04 21.60 3.45
C ILE A 140 -14.50 21.94 2.03
N SER A 141 -14.33 23.18 1.62
CA SER A 141 -14.79 23.73 0.32
C SER A 141 -13.67 23.83 -0.73
N ASN A 142 -12.62 23.04 -0.63
CA ASN A 142 -11.49 23.12 -1.56
C ASN A 142 -11.28 21.84 -2.38
N ASP A 143 -10.45 21.92 -3.40
CA ASP A 143 -10.15 20.82 -4.33
C ASP A 143 -9.29 19.70 -3.72
N ASN A 144 -8.90 19.83 -2.43
CA ASN A 144 -8.01 18.87 -1.78
C ASN A 144 -8.74 17.67 -1.15
N VAL A 145 -10.08 17.64 -1.14
CA VAL A 145 -10.85 16.58 -0.46
C VAL A 145 -10.50 15.18 -0.94
N GLU A 146 -10.22 15.00 -2.22
CA GLU A 146 -9.83 13.71 -2.77
C GLU A 146 -8.47 13.25 -2.20
N ILE A 147 -7.46 14.12 -2.21
CA ILE A 147 -6.12 13.79 -1.68
C ILE A 147 -6.15 13.57 -0.17
N LEU A 148 -6.97 14.33 0.55
CA LEU A 148 -7.20 14.15 1.99
C LEU A 148 -7.87 12.81 2.30
N SER A 149 -8.85 12.39 1.48
CA SER A 149 -9.52 11.09 1.64
C SER A 149 -8.54 9.93 1.50
N TYR A 150 -7.65 9.97 0.52
CA TYR A 150 -6.57 8.98 0.38
C TYR A 150 -5.55 9.06 1.52
N SER A 151 -5.29 10.25 2.06
CA SER A 151 -4.41 10.41 3.24
C SER A 151 -5.03 9.77 4.49
N ILE A 152 -6.35 9.91 4.69
CA ILE A 152 -7.08 9.25 5.77
C ILE A 152 -7.01 7.72 5.60
N ILE A 153 -7.27 7.18 4.40
CA ILE A 153 -7.17 5.75 4.11
C ILE A 153 -5.75 5.27 4.46
N GLY A 154 -4.72 5.99 4.05
CA GLY A 154 -3.33 5.68 4.36
C GLY A 154 -3.06 5.61 5.85
N SER A 155 -3.66 6.49 6.63
CA SER A 155 -3.41 6.60 8.08
C SER A 155 -3.70 5.32 8.86
N TYR A 156 -4.57 4.44 8.35
CA TYR A 156 -4.87 3.15 9.01
C TYR A 156 -4.46 1.91 8.19
N TYR A 157 -4.11 2.07 6.90
CA TYR A 157 -3.85 0.94 6.01
C TYR A 157 -2.73 0.01 6.50
N PHE A 158 -1.53 0.55 6.77
CA PHE A 158 -0.43 -0.29 7.26
C PHE A 158 -0.62 -0.74 8.71
N ILE A 159 -1.46 -0.08 9.50
CA ILE A 159 -1.84 -0.55 10.83
C ILE A 159 -2.66 -1.82 10.70
N ILE A 160 -3.64 -1.86 9.78
CA ILE A 160 -4.37 -3.08 9.44
C ILE A 160 -3.40 -4.20 9.04
N LEU A 161 -2.46 -3.92 8.13
CA LEU A 161 -1.51 -4.94 7.68
C LEU A 161 -0.63 -5.43 8.82
N ASN A 162 -0.04 -4.51 9.60
CA ASN A 162 0.85 -4.89 10.70
C ASN A 162 0.11 -5.74 11.74
N TYR A 163 -0.99 -5.23 12.28
CA TYR A 163 -1.65 -5.89 13.39
C TYR A 163 -2.48 -7.09 12.95
N LEU A 164 -3.32 -6.98 11.92
CA LEU A 164 -4.23 -8.08 11.57
C LEU A 164 -3.56 -9.19 10.73
N PHE A 165 -2.53 -8.87 9.91
CA PHE A 165 -1.96 -9.82 8.94
C PHE A 165 -0.53 -10.25 9.25
N TRP A 166 0.31 -9.37 9.82
CA TRP A 166 1.71 -9.70 10.09
C TRP A 166 1.96 -10.14 11.52
N GLU A 167 1.30 -9.50 12.50
CA GLU A 167 1.43 -9.82 13.93
C GLU A 167 0.29 -10.70 14.47
N GLU A 168 -0.81 -10.80 13.73
CA GLU A 168 -2.04 -11.51 14.13
C GLU A 168 -2.59 -11.03 15.49
N LYS A 169 -2.53 -9.71 15.72
CA LYS A 169 -2.97 -9.03 16.94
C LYS A 169 -4.22 -8.19 16.67
N GLU A 170 -4.87 -7.78 17.75
CA GLU A 170 -6.02 -6.88 17.72
C GLU A 170 -5.58 -5.41 17.54
N ILE A 171 -6.44 -4.64 16.89
CA ILE A 171 -6.38 -3.18 16.86
C ILE A 171 -7.36 -2.69 17.94
N ASP A 172 -6.84 -2.34 19.09
CA ASP A 172 -7.61 -1.85 20.23
C ASP A 172 -7.98 -0.38 20.15
N ASP A 173 -8.77 0.11 21.10
CA ASP A 173 -9.21 1.50 21.15
C ASP A 173 -8.06 2.50 21.31
N GLU A 174 -6.96 2.13 21.98
CA GLU A 174 -5.77 2.99 22.10
C GLU A 174 -5.14 3.26 20.73
N LYS A 175 -5.04 2.23 19.90
CA LYS A 175 -4.51 2.37 18.53
C LYS A 175 -5.45 3.18 17.65
N ILE A 176 -6.78 2.96 17.75
CA ILE A 176 -7.78 3.76 17.01
C ILE A 176 -7.70 5.22 17.45
N THR A 177 -7.62 5.49 18.74
CA THR A 177 -7.44 6.84 19.28
C THR A 177 -6.17 7.50 18.75
N SER A 178 -5.07 6.74 18.66
CA SER A 178 -3.82 7.23 18.09
C SER A 178 -3.95 7.56 16.59
N ILE A 179 -4.66 6.73 15.82
CA ILE A 179 -4.94 6.99 14.39
C ILE A 179 -5.75 8.29 14.25
N LEU A 180 -6.83 8.44 15.03
CA LEU A 180 -7.68 9.62 14.99
C LEU A 180 -6.91 10.87 15.41
N LYS A 181 -6.10 10.78 16.46
CA LYS A 181 -5.26 11.89 16.91
C LYS A 181 -4.31 12.38 15.81
N PHE A 182 -3.69 11.46 15.05
CA PHE A 182 -2.89 11.82 13.89
C PHE A 182 -3.74 12.44 12.78
N ILE A 183 -4.88 11.85 12.43
CA ILE A 183 -5.75 12.35 11.35
C ILE A 183 -6.21 13.78 11.62
N PHE A 184 -6.60 14.11 12.86
CA PHE A 184 -7.12 15.44 13.18
C PHE A 184 -6.05 16.46 13.49
N ASN A 185 -4.94 16.09 14.13
CA ASN A 185 -3.94 17.04 14.62
C ASN A 185 -2.60 17.02 13.87
N GLY A 186 -2.37 16.02 13.02
CA GLY A 186 -1.06 15.82 12.37
C GLY A 186 0.02 15.47 13.39
N ILE A 187 1.27 15.84 13.09
CA ILE A 187 2.42 15.54 13.96
C ILE A 187 3.00 16.74 14.68
N ASP A 188 2.76 17.97 14.19
CA ASP A 188 3.38 19.19 14.74
C ASP A 188 2.74 19.59 16.07
N LYS A 189 3.43 19.30 17.17
CA LYS A 189 2.95 19.65 18.52
C LYS A 189 2.87 21.14 18.78
N ARG A 190 3.72 21.92 18.11
CA ARG A 190 3.81 23.37 18.31
C ARG A 190 2.83 24.14 17.43
N GLY A 191 2.36 23.53 16.32
CA GLY A 191 1.44 24.14 15.38
C GLY A 191 2.02 25.28 14.53
N ASP A 192 3.35 25.48 14.56
CA ASP A 192 4.04 26.60 13.91
C ASP A 192 4.81 26.21 12.64
N PHE A 193 4.86 24.92 12.32
CA PHE A 193 5.58 24.46 11.14
C PHE A 193 4.85 24.85 9.85
N LYS A 194 5.58 25.40 8.91
CA LYS A 194 5.07 25.74 7.57
C LYS A 194 5.68 24.79 6.55
N PRO A 195 4.89 23.87 5.99
CA PRO A 195 5.35 23.00 4.91
C PRO A 195 5.91 23.80 3.73
N TYR A 196 6.92 23.28 3.09
CA TYR A 196 7.58 23.90 1.93
C TYR A 196 7.93 22.85 0.88
N LEU A 197 8.03 23.28 -0.38
CA LEU A 197 8.42 22.40 -1.49
C LEU A 197 9.93 22.42 -1.69
N LEU A 198 10.47 21.24 -1.95
CA LEU A 198 11.86 21.04 -2.33
C LEU A 198 11.98 20.87 -3.86
N LYS A 199 13.15 21.25 -4.37
CA LYS A 199 13.52 20.86 -5.74
C LYS A 199 13.94 19.40 -5.78
N GLU A 200 13.53 18.70 -6.84
CA GLU A 200 14.00 17.35 -7.10
C GLU A 200 15.53 17.36 -7.26
N LYS A 201 16.20 16.48 -6.51
CA LYS A 201 17.65 16.30 -6.60
C LYS A 201 17.96 15.16 -7.55
N GLU A 202 18.94 15.35 -8.43
CA GLU A 202 19.40 14.26 -9.29
C GLU A 202 19.90 13.09 -8.46
N PHE A 203 19.34 11.92 -8.73
CA PHE A 203 19.80 10.66 -8.17
C PHE A 203 20.53 9.89 -9.27
N ASN A 204 21.82 10.07 -9.35
CA ASN A 204 22.68 9.20 -10.14
C ASN A 204 22.76 7.86 -9.40
N GLY A 205 21.73 7.01 -9.59
CA GLY A 205 21.56 5.72 -8.90
C GLY A 205 22.92 5.03 -8.73
N ASP A 206 23.31 4.80 -7.46
CA ASP A 206 24.61 4.26 -7.06
C ASP A 206 25.82 5.21 -7.18
N GLN A 207 25.75 6.42 -6.60
CA GLN A 207 26.96 7.22 -6.36
C GLN A 207 27.94 6.56 -5.35
N ASN A 208 27.53 5.53 -4.64
CA ASN A 208 28.49 4.61 -4.02
C ASN A 208 29.02 3.65 -5.11
N LYS A 209 29.82 4.17 -6.05
CA LYS A 209 30.85 3.38 -6.69
C LYS A 209 31.82 2.93 -5.58
N LYS A 210 31.41 1.94 -4.80
CA LYS A 210 32.38 1.08 -4.15
C LYS A 210 33.23 0.54 -5.31
N GLU A 211 34.49 0.91 -5.36
CA GLU A 211 35.45 0.13 -6.12
C GLU A 211 35.26 -1.31 -5.64
N PHE A 212 34.63 -2.12 -6.49
CA PHE A 212 34.41 -3.53 -6.15
C PHE A 212 35.80 -4.14 -6.04
N SER A 213 36.20 -4.46 -4.83
CA SER A 213 37.48 -5.09 -4.53
C SER A 213 37.56 -6.50 -5.16
N LYS A 214 36.39 -7.08 -5.53
CA LYS A 214 36.29 -8.42 -6.09
C LYS A 214 35.37 -8.49 -7.31
N LYS A 215 35.81 -9.16 -8.38
CA LYS A 215 35.04 -9.47 -9.60
C LYS A 215 33.70 -10.17 -9.29
N SER A 216 33.66 -10.97 -8.22
CA SER A 216 32.45 -11.66 -7.76
C SER A 216 31.33 -10.71 -7.29
N GLU A 217 31.67 -9.65 -6.54
CA GLU A 217 30.69 -8.67 -6.06
C GLU A 217 30.05 -7.88 -7.21
N ARG A 218 30.88 -7.50 -8.19
CA ARG A 218 30.41 -6.85 -9.41
C ARG A 218 29.45 -7.75 -10.20
N THR A 219 29.74 -9.04 -10.30
CA THR A 219 28.87 -10.00 -11.00
C THR A 219 27.53 -10.15 -10.28
N LYS A 220 27.55 -10.28 -8.94
CA LYS A 220 26.33 -10.36 -8.13
C LYS A 220 25.44 -9.11 -8.34
N GLU A 221 26.03 -7.93 -8.32
CA GLU A 221 25.29 -6.68 -8.54
C GLU A 221 24.68 -6.59 -9.95
N ILE A 222 25.39 -6.97 -10.99
CA ILE A 222 24.87 -6.99 -12.35
C ILE A 222 23.66 -7.93 -12.45
N ILE A 223 23.70 -9.09 -11.81
CA ILE A 223 22.57 -10.02 -11.76
C ILE A 223 21.39 -9.38 -11.03
N LEU A 224 21.60 -8.75 -9.87
CA LEU A 224 20.53 -8.08 -9.10
C LEU A 224 19.89 -6.93 -9.88
N LYS A 225 20.67 -6.06 -10.53
CA LYS A 225 20.14 -4.96 -11.35
C LYS A 225 19.36 -5.47 -12.57
N SER A 226 19.83 -6.55 -13.19
CA SER A 226 19.11 -7.19 -14.30
C SER A 226 17.79 -7.81 -13.84
N SER A 227 17.79 -8.45 -12.67
CA SER A 227 16.62 -9.06 -12.06
C SER A 227 15.60 -7.99 -11.64
N GLU A 228 16.06 -6.91 -11.02
CA GLU A 228 15.24 -5.75 -10.66
C GLU A 228 14.49 -5.20 -11.89
N LYS A 229 15.21 -4.97 -12.99
CA LYS A 229 14.62 -4.48 -14.24
C LYS A 229 13.56 -5.42 -14.79
N LEU A 230 13.82 -6.72 -14.76
CA LEU A 230 12.89 -7.74 -15.29
C LEU A 230 11.67 -7.92 -14.38
N PHE A 231 11.87 -8.03 -13.06
CA PHE A 231 10.77 -8.13 -12.10
C PHE A 231 9.87 -6.89 -12.15
N GLY A 232 10.45 -5.70 -12.21
CA GLY A 232 9.70 -4.45 -12.33
C GLY A 232 8.89 -4.34 -13.62
N LYS A 233 9.42 -4.83 -14.74
CA LYS A 233 8.76 -4.75 -16.05
C LYS A 233 7.66 -5.80 -16.25
N LYS A 234 7.92 -7.05 -15.85
CA LYS A 234 7.08 -8.21 -16.18
C LYS A 234 6.38 -8.83 -14.97
N GLY A 235 6.80 -8.48 -13.76
CA GLY A 235 6.47 -9.18 -12.53
C GLY A 235 7.37 -10.41 -12.31
N TYR A 236 7.35 -10.90 -11.08
CA TYR A 236 8.16 -12.05 -10.68
C TYR A 236 7.77 -13.33 -11.44
N SER A 237 6.48 -13.64 -11.51
CA SER A 237 5.98 -14.88 -12.11
C SER A 237 6.38 -15.04 -13.57
N ASN A 238 6.37 -13.94 -14.35
CA ASN A 238 6.68 -13.93 -15.78
C ASN A 238 8.19 -13.75 -16.10
N THR A 239 9.04 -13.74 -15.08
CA THR A 239 10.51 -13.63 -15.26
C THR A 239 11.17 -14.99 -15.08
N HIS A 240 11.97 -15.41 -16.06
CA HIS A 240 12.72 -16.67 -16.03
C HIS A 240 14.21 -16.43 -15.75
N ILE A 241 14.88 -17.37 -15.07
CA ILE A 241 16.32 -17.30 -14.76
C ILE A 241 17.15 -17.18 -16.04
N SER A 242 16.75 -17.85 -17.12
CA SER A 242 17.41 -17.75 -18.44
C SER A 242 17.37 -16.33 -19.01
N GLU A 243 16.31 -15.57 -18.77
CA GLU A 243 16.23 -14.16 -19.19
C GLU A 243 17.14 -13.28 -18.33
N ILE A 244 17.18 -13.53 -17.02
CA ILE A 244 18.11 -12.85 -16.11
C ILE A 244 19.55 -13.08 -16.58
N ALA A 245 19.91 -14.33 -16.89
CA ALA A 245 21.24 -14.71 -17.41
C ALA A 245 21.59 -13.94 -18.69
N ARG A 246 20.66 -13.90 -19.65
CA ARG A 246 20.81 -13.18 -20.91
C ARG A 246 21.01 -11.68 -20.71
N VAL A 247 20.18 -11.03 -19.85
CA VAL A 247 20.25 -9.58 -19.63
C VAL A 247 21.50 -9.20 -18.84
N SER A 248 21.91 -10.03 -17.88
CA SER A 248 23.14 -9.82 -17.10
C SER A 248 24.41 -10.25 -17.83
N LYS A 249 24.29 -10.83 -19.04
CA LYS A 249 25.41 -11.36 -19.83
C LYS A 249 26.27 -12.37 -19.09
N VAL A 250 25.66 -13.24 -18.29
CA VAL A 250 26.33 -14.33 -17.59
C VAL A 250 25.69 -15.67 -17.94
N GLY A 251 26.42 -16.76 -17.73
CA GLY A 251 25.86 -18.11 -17.88
C GLY A 251 24.82 -18.40 -16.76
N ILE A 252 23.83 -19.26 -17.05
CA ILE A 252 22.83 -19.71 -16.05
C ILE A 252 23.55 -20.36 -14.86
N GLY A 253 24.59 -21.18 -15.09
CA GLY A 253 25.41 -21.77 -14.02
C GLY A 253 26.13 -20.73 -13.14
N THR A 254 26.39 -19.52 -13.69
CA THR A 254 26.95 -18.43 -12.89
C THR A 254 25.90 -17.85 -11.94
N ILE A 255 24.64 -17.74 -12.37
CA ILE A 255 23.56 -17.30 -11.47
C ILE A 255 23.43 -18.25 -10.28
N TYR A 256 23.41 -19.55 -10.53
CA TYR A 256 23.32 -20.58 -9.49
C TYR A 256 24.53 -20.68 -8.55
N LYS A 257 25.65 -20.06 -8.89
CA LYS A 257 26.79 -19.88 -7.95
C LYS A 257 26.52 -18.81 -6.90
N TYR A 258 25.61 -17.86 -7.17
CA TYR A 258 25.30 -16.74 -6.28
C TYR A 258 23.95 -16.88 -5.59
N PHE A 259 22.99 -17.59 -6.20
CA PHE A 259 21.62 -17.70 -5.74
C PHE A 259 21.11 -19.13 -5.96
N GLU A 260 20.54 -19.74 -4.93
CA GLU A 260 20.00 -21.11 -5.02
C GLU A 260 18.80 -21.20 -5.96
N ASN A 261 17.97 -20.14 -5.99
CA ASN A 261 16.75 -20.11 -6.79
C ASN A 261 16.30 -18.67 -7.08
N LYS A 262 15.24 -18.53 -7.87
CA LYS A 262 14.66 -17.22 -8.23
C LYS A 262 14.12 -16.47 -7.01
N LYS A 263 13.63 -17.17 -5.98
CA LYS A 263 13.10 -16.57 -4.75
C LYS A 263 14.20 -15.90 -3.93
N GLU A 264 15.40 -16.50 -3.88
CA GLU A 264 16.55 -15.87 -3.24
C GLU A 264 17.01 -14.61 -3.99
N ILE A 265 16.95 -14.61 -5.32
CA ILE A 265 17.20 -13.41 -6.11
C ILE A 265 16.21 -12.31 -5.74
N LEU A 266 14.91 -12.63 -5.61
CA LEU A 266 13.89 -11.65 -5.19
C LEU A 266 14.20 -11.05 -3.81
N LYS A 267 14.55 -11.90 -2.84
CA LYS A 267 14.93 -11.47 -1.48
C LYS A 267 16.09 -10.47 -1.49
N GLU A 268 17.14 -10.76 -2.27
CA GLU A 268 18.28 -9.86 -2.40
C GLU A 268 17.95 -8.57 -3.17
N VAL A 269 17.07 -8.64 -4.18
CA VAL A 269 16.55 -7.45 -4.89
C VAL A 269 15.74 -6.57 -3.93
N VAL A 270 14.88 -7.13 -3.10
CA VAL A 270 14.11 -6.37 -2.09
C VAL A 270 15.03 -5.70 -1.06
N ARG A 271 16.10 -6.39 -0.63
CA ARG A 271 17.13 -5.81 0.24
C ARG A 271 17.88 -4.66 -0.42
N PHE A 272 18.21 -4.82 -1.69
CA PHE A 272 18.84 -3.76 -2.48
C PHE A 272 17.93 -2.53 -2.62
N ILE A 273 16.63 -2.73 -2.92
CA ILE A 273 15.64 -1.66 -3.00
C ILE A 273 15.49 -0.94 -1.65
N ASN A 274 15.43 -1.68 -0.53
CA ASN A 274 15.36 -1.10 0.80
C ASN A 274 16.57 -0.20 1.12
N LYS A 275 17.77 -0.63 0.72
CA LYS A 275 18.97 0.18 0.87
C LYS A 275 18.92 1.43 -0.01
N SER A 276 18.57 1.28 -1.29
CA SER A 276 18.46 2.39 -2.25
C SER A 276 17.46 3.45 -1.79
N LEU A 277 16.30 3.05 -1.23
CA LEU A 277 15.33 3.98 -0.67
C LEU A 277 15.94 4.83 0.45
N ARG A 278 16.64 4.21 1.39
CA ARG A 278 17.26 4.92 2.51
C ARG A 278 18.38 5.86 2.04
N ASP A 279 19.22 5.40 1.14
CA ASP A 279 20.33 6.20 0.58
C ASP A 279 19.78 7.42 -0.16
N TYR A 280 18.72 7.22 -0.97
CA TYR A 280 18.04 8.30 -1.67
C TYR A 280 17.38 9.30 -0.72
N THR A 281 16.59 8.83 0.23
CA THR A 281 15.92 9.70 1.21
C THR A 281 16.95 10.49 2.02
N ASN A 282 18.08 9.88 2.37
CA ASN A 282 19.14 10.56 3.13
C ASN A 282 19.75 11.77 2.42
N ILE A 283 19.73 11.82 1.07
CA ILE A 283 20.19 12.98 0.29
C ILE A 283 19.36 14.23 0.63
N TYR A 284 18.09 14.03 0.96
CA TYR A 284 17.15 15.12 1.27
C TYR A 284 17.14 15.48 2.75
N ILE A 285 17.31 14.50 3.65
CA ILE A 285 17.05 14.70 5.08
C ILE A 285 18.29 14.90 5.95
N LYS A 286 19.51 14.62 5.44
CA LYS A 286 20.75 14.56 6.25
C LYS A 286 21.14 15.88 6.92
N ASP A 287 20.73 17.01 6.34
CA ASP A 287 21.10 18.35 6.79
C ASP A 287 20.08 18.95 7.78
N TYR A 288 18.97 18.24 8.05
CA TYR A 288 17.93 18.67 8.97
C TYR A 288 18.08 18.02 10.35
N SER A 289 17.83 18.78 11.39
CA SER A 289 17.79 18.32 12.79
C SER A 289 16.37 18.34 13.39
N ASP A 290 15.50 19.25 12.93
CA ASP A 290 14.09 19.27 13.33
C ASP A 290 13.36 18.10 12.68
N ARG A 291 12.65 17.33 13.49
CA ARG A 291 11.92 16.16 12.99
C ARG A 291 10.86 16.50 11.96
N ARG A 292 10.24 17.67 12.04
CA ARG A 292 9.23 18.15 11.11
C ARG A 292 9.81 18.43 9.71
N ASP A 293 11.01 19.05 9.66
CA ASP A 293 11.73 19.23 8.40
C ASP A 293 12.11 17.88 7.77
N ILE A 294 12.54 16.93 8.60
CA ILE A 294 12.86 15.58 8.15
C ILE A 294 11.63 14.89 7.54
N GLU A 295 10.45 15.03 8.13
CA GLU A 295 9.21 14.50 7.56
C GLU A 295 8.83 15.21 6.26
N ASN A 296 8.84 16.55 6.26
CA ASN A 296 8.56 17.36 5.07
C ASN A 296 9.47 16.98 3.89
N ALA A 297 10.76 16.82 4.13
CA ALA A 297 11.73 16.44 3.11
C ALA A 297 11.64 14.96 2.72
N GLY A 298 11.40 14.09 3.69
CA GLY A 298 11.31 12.64 3.50
C GLY A 298 10.12 12.21 2.63
N PHE A 299 8.95 12.83 2.82
CA PHE A 299 7.78 12.57 1.98
C PHE A 299 7.99 13.00 0.54
N GLN A 300 8.57 14.17 0.31
CA GLN A 300 8.89 14.64 -1.03
C GLN A 300 9.95 13.76 -1.71
N ALA A 301 10.98 13.35 -0.98
CA ALA A 301 11.95 12.38 -1.48
C ALA A 301 11.30 11.06 -1.87
N PHE A 302 10.33 10.56 -1.08
CA PHE A 302 9.59 9.36 -1.41
C PHE A 302 8.75 9.52 -2.69
N PHE A 303 8.08 10.66 -2.89
CA PHE A 303 7.31 10.92 -4.11
C PHE A 303 8.22 11.04 -5.35
N TYR A 304 9.38 11.68 -5.24
CA TYR A 304 10.37 11.71 -6.33
C TYR A 304 10.92 10.31 -6.65
N LEU A 305 11.19 9.50 -5.62
CA LEU A 305 11.60 8.11 -5.82
C LEU A 305 10.51 7.31 -6.51
N PHE A 306 9.25 7.49 -6.12
CA PHE A 306 8.12 6.78 -6.71
C PHE A 306 7.92 7.15 -8.18
N LYS A 307 7.99 8.44 -8.50
CA LYS A 307 7.95 8.97 -9.87
C LYS A 307 9.02 8.31 -10.75
N ASN A 308 10.26 8.28 -10.28
CA ASN A 308 11.40 7.82 -11.08
C ASN A 308 11.58 6.30 -11.08
N PHE A 309 11.19 5.62 -10.01
CA PHE A 309 11.47 4.21 -9.77
C PHE A 309 10.25 3.43 -9.24
N GLY A 310 9.04 3.82 -9.64
CA GLY A 310 7.80 3.17 -9.18
C GLY A 310 7.77 1.66 -9.40
N PHE A 311 8.49 1.16 -10.43
CA PHE A 311 8.66 -0.27 -10.67
C PHE A 311 9.37 -1.02 -9.52
N ARG A 312 10.26 -0.35 -8.76
CA ARG A 312 10.89 -0.90 -7.55
C ARG A 312 9.87 -1.15 -6.45
N TYR A 313 8.99 -0.18 -6.27
CA TYR A 313 7.93 -0.30 -5.26
C TYR A 313 6.93 -1.41 -5.61
N ARG A 314 6.64 -1.61 -6.90
CA ARG A 314 5.86 -2.77 -7.36
C ARG A 314 6.51 -4.08 -6.94
N ILE A 315 7.83 -4.24 -7.11
CA ILE A 315 8.56 -5.46 -6.73
C ILE A 315 8.40 -5.74 -5.22
N VAL A 316 8.52 -4.69 -4.40
CA VAL A 316 8.35 -4.80 -2.94
C VAL A 316 6.95 -5.27 -2.59
N ARG A 317 5.91 -4.66 -3.16
CA ARG A 317 4.52 -5.05 -2.89
C ARG A 317 4.20 -6.46 -3.37
N GLU A 318 4.64 -6.81 -4.58
CA GLU A 318 4.46 -8.17 -5.13
C GLU A 318 5.21 -9.23 -4.30
N SER A 319 6.34 -8.86 -3.67
CA SER A 319 7.17 -9.81 -2.93
C SER A 319 6.45 -10.45 -1.75
N GLU A 320 5.52 -9.76 -1.09
CA GLU A 320 4.74 -10.29 0.04
C GLU A 320 3.86 -11.48 -0.37
N PHE A 321 3.34 -11.49 -1.60
CA PHE A 321 2.51 -12.59 -2.13
C PHE A 321 3.34 -13.76 -2.67
N ILE A 322 4.65 -13.57 -2.87
CA ILE A 322 5.58 -14.61 -3.34
C ILE A 322 6.34 -15.23 -2.17
N ASP A 323 6.78 -14.37 -1.25
CA ASP A 323 7.53 -14.70 -0.05
C ASP A 323 7.16 -13.72 1.06
N LYS A 324 6.15 -14.07 1.86
CA LYS A 324 5.58 -13.23 2.93
C LYS A 324 6.70 -12.65 3.81
N ASP A 325 7.66 -13.48 4.21
CA ASP A 325 8.74 -13.04 5.10
C ASP A 325 9.61 -11.95 4.47
N THR A 326 9.88 -12.02 3.17
CA THR A 326 10.65 -11.00 2.45
C THR A 326 9.90 -9.68 2.36
N GLY A 327 8.60 -9.70 2.01
CA GLY A 327 7.78 -8.48 1.95
C GLY A 327 7.60 -7.84 3.31
N VAL A 328 7.22 -8.63 4.32
CA VAL A 328 7.04 -8.16 5.70
C VAL A 328 8.34 -7.60 6.27
N TRP A 329 9.49 -8.28 6.03
CA TRP A 329 10.80 -7.78 6.44
C TRP A 329 11.08 -6.36 5.93
N TYR A 330 10.73 -6.06 4.67
CA TYR A 330 10.95 -4.73 4.10
C TYR A 330 10.21 -3.65 4.88
N TYR A 331 8.92 -3.85 5.13
CA TYR A 331 8.08 -2.88 5.85
C TYR A 331 8.47 -2.76 7.33
N LYS A 332 8.70 -3.87 8.03
CA LYS A 332 9.13 -3.87 9.42
C LYS A 332 10.50 -3.20 9.60
N ARG A 333 11.42 -3.40 8.65
CA ARG A 333 12.73 -2.75 8.67
C ARG A 333 12.64 -1.23 8.56
N LEU A 334 11.72 -0.73 7.73
CA LEU A 334 11.46 0.70 7.62
C LEU A 334 10.76 1.23 8.87
N ALA A 335 9.68 0.60 9.29
CA ALA A 335 8.91 0.99 10.46
C ALA A 335 9.76 1.05 11.72
N GLY A 336 10.59 0.05 12.01
CA GLY A 336 11.43 0.03 13.21
C GLY A 336 12.43 1.19 13.28
N ALA A 337 13.06 1.54 12.15
CA ALA A 337 13.94 2.71 12.09
C ALA A 337 13.16 4.03 12.22
N TYR A 338 11.94 4.05 11.71
CA TYR A 338 11.06 5.21 11.72
C TYR A 338 10.51 5.45 13.13
N THR A 339 9.97 4.42 13.78
CA THR A 339 9.45 4.45 15.15
C THR A 339 10.49 5.03 16.12
N LYS A 340 11.73 4.55 16.07
CA LYS A 340 12.81 5.07 16.94
C LYS A 340 12.99 6.58 16.82
N ARG A 341 13.01 7.09 15.59
CA ARG A 341 13.20 8.53 15.34
C ARG A 341 11.97 9.37 15.72
N LEU A 342 10.77 8.82 15.60
CA LEU A 342 9.54 9.47 16.05
C LEU A 342 9.49 9.53 17.58
N THR A 343 9.89 8.46 18.27
CA THR A 343 10.02 8.45 19.74
C THR A 343 10.94 9.59 20.22
N GLU A 344 12.11 9.76 19.60
CA GLU A 344 13.03 10.88 19.92
C GLU A 344 12.37 12.25 19.70
N GLY A 345 11.53 12.40 18.68
CA GLY A 345 10.77 13.64 18.41
C GLY A 345 9.67 13.92 19.42
N ILE A 346 8.98 12.87 19.89
CA ILE A 346 7.97 12.95 20.94
C ILE A 346 8.61 13.35 22.29
N GLU A 347 9.69 12.68 22.67
CA GLU A 347 10.46 12.97 23.90
C GLU A 347 10.98 14.42 23.94
N LYS A 348 11.39 14.96 22.80
CA LYS A 348 11.80 16.37 22.66
C LYS A 348 10.63 17.35 22.62
N GLY A 349 9.39 16.89 22.65
CA GLY A 349 8.20 17.75 22.57
C GLY A 349 8.02 18.46 21.23
N ILE A 350 8.59 17.93 20.15
CA ILE A 350 8.45 18.43 18.77
C ILE A 350 7.24 17.80 18.10
N ILE A 351 7.09 16.49 18.30
CA ILE A 351 5.96 15.67 17.78
C ILE A 351 4.90 15.53 18.86
N ILE A 352 3.64 15.44 18.45
CA ILE A 352 2.51 15.19 19.37
C ILE A 352 2.73 13.89 20.15
N ASP A 353 2.19 13.85 21.37
CA ASP A 353 2.22 12.66 22.20
C ASP A 353 1.22 11.60 21.67
N ILE A 354 1.75 10.61 20.97
CA ILE A 354 1.02 9.56 20.27
C ILE A 354 1.86 8.27 20.28
N ASN A 355 1.22 7.11 20.19
CA ASN A 355 1.94 5.86 20.05
C ASN A 355 2.87 5.90 18.82
N PRO A 356 4.21 5.83 18.98
CA PRO A 356 5.16 6.05 17.89
C PRO A 356 5.16 4.93 16.85
N GLU A 357 4.77 3.71 17.21
CA GLU A 357 4.61 2.60 16.26
C GLU A 357 3.38 2.84 15.38
N VAL A 358 2.24 3.20 15.97
CA VAL A 358 1.03 3.56 15.22
C VAL A 358 1.32 4.73 14.29
N LEU A 359 2.00 5.77 14.77
CA LEU A 359 2.36 6.92 13.94
C LEU A 359 3.27 6.54 12.77
N SER A 360 4.26 5.66 12.99
CA SER A 360 5.17 5.24 11.92
C SER A 360 4.44 4.51 10.80
N TYR A 361 3.52 3.61 11.14
CA TYR A 361 2.69 2.91 10.15
C TYR A 361 1.66 3.84 9.48
N SER A 362 1.10 4.81 10.22
CA SER A 362 0.21 5.82 9.63
C SER A 362 0.93 6.65 8.56
N LEU A 363 2.10 7.17 8.88
CA LEU A 363 2.90 7.95 7.93
C LEU A 363 3.33 7.13 6.71
N MET A 364 3.79 5.89 6.92
CA MET A 364 4.11 4.98 5.82
C MET A 364 2.89 4.69 4.95
N GLY A 365 1.72 4.54 5.55
CA GLY A 365 0.47 4.30 4.85
C GLY A 365 0.01 5.50 4.03
N VAL A 366 0.13 6.72 4.56
CA VAL A 366 -0.14 7.96 3.78
C VAL A 366 0.75 7.99 2.54
N GLY A 367 2.06 7.78 2.69
CA GLY A 367 2.97 7.72 1.54
C GLY A 367 2.56 6.65 0.54
N HIS A 368 2.17 5.45 1.01
CA HIS A 368 1.72 4.36 0.16
C HIS A 368 0.47 4.71 -0.65
N THR A 369 -0.61 5.15 0.01
CA THR A 369 -1.90 5.39 -0.66
C THR A 369 -1.82 6.55 -1.64
N ILE A 370 -1.11 7.63 -1.30
CA ILE A 370 -0.84 8.73 -2.22
C ILE A 370 0.03 8.25 -3.39
N GLY A 371 1.06 7.47 -3.11
CA GLY A 371 1.89 6.86 -4.16
C GLY A 371 1.10 5.96 -5.10
N MET A 372 0.19 5.14 -4.58
CA MET A 372 -0.72 4.31 -5.39
C MET A 372 -1.63 5.17 -6.25
N LYS A 373 -2.30 6.16 -5.65
CA LYS A 373 -3.21 7.07 -6.34
C LYS A 373 -2.51 7.80 -7.49
N GLU A 374 -1.41 8.47 -7.20
CA GLU A 374 -0.79 9.42 -8.13
C GLU A 374 0.12 8.77 -9.17
N PHE A 375 0.79 7.67 -8.84
CA PHE A 375 1.80 7.06 -9.72
C PHE A 375 1.42 5.69 -10.27
N VAL A 376 0.49 4.97 -9.64
CA VAL A 376 0.09 3.62 -10.08
C VAL A 376 -1.27 3.65 -10.76
N PHE A 377 -2.26 4.34 -10.20
CA PHE A 377 -3.62 4.40 -10.73
C PHE A 377 -3.78 5.44 -11.84
N LYS A 378 -3.07 6.57 -11.76
CA LYS A 378 -3.04 7.59 -12.82
C LYS A 378 -2.05 7.19 -13.92
N LYS A 379 -2.45 7.31 -15.17
CA LYS A 379 -1.60 6.95 -16.33
C LYS A 379 -0.37 7.86 -16.49
N ASN A 380 -0.44 9.12 -16.06
CA ASN A 380 0.62 10.11 -16.27
C ASN A 380 1.66 10.17 -15.14
N GLY A 381 1.45 9.47 -14.00
CA GLY A 381 2.44 9.26 -12.96
C GLY A 381 3.08 10.53 -12.38
N GLU A 382 2.32 11.61 -12.21
CA GLU A 382 2.79 12.86 -11.62
C GLU A 382 1.85 13.33 -10.51
N ILE A 383 2.42 13.81 -9.42
CA ILE A 383 1.69 14.51 -8.36
C ILE A 383 1.90 16.02 -8.54
N ASP A 384 0.82 16.79 -8.58
CA ASP A 384 0.90 18.24 -8.68
C ASP A 384 1.31 18.88 -7.32
N LYS A 385 1.78 20.13 -7.40
CA LYS A 385 2.29 20.83 -6.22
C LYS A 385 1.23 21.06 -5.14
N ASN A 386 -0.02 21.33 -5.52
CA ASN A 386 -1.10 21.57 -4.57
C ASN A 386 -1.42 20.29 -3.80
N SER A 387 -1.47 19.14 -4.48
CA SER A 387 -1.61 17.83 -3.85
C SER A 387 -0.46 17.52 -2.89
N VAL A 388 0.79 17.82 -3.27
CA VAL A 388 1.94 17.67 -2.35
C VAL A 388 1.77 18.54 -1.12
N PHE A 389 1.40 19.83 -1.27
CA PHE A 389 1.16 20.73 -0.15
C PHE A 389 0.02 20.26 0.74
N ALA A 390 -1.08 19.76 0.17
CA ALA A 390 -2.19 19.22 0.93
C ALA A 390 -1.77 18.03 1.80
N VAL A 391 -0.99 17.10 1.23
CA VAL A 391 -0.44 15.95 1.98
C VAL A 391 0.49 16.43 3.10
N LEU A 392 1.41 17.35 2.83
CA LEU A 392 2.34 17.85 3.83
C LEU A 392 1.61 18.62 4.96
N ASN A 393 0.60 19.42 4.63
CA ASN A 393 -0.25 20.08 5.64
C ASN A 393 -1.05 19.06 6.46
N PHE A 394 -1.58 18.02 5.81
CA PHE A 394 -2.27 16.94 6.53
C PHE A 394 -1.31 16.22 7.50
N ILE A 395 -0.10 15.91 7.07
CA ILE A 395 0.91 15.28 7.93
C ILE A 395 1.26 16.16 9.12
N MET A 396 1.46 17.47 8.89
CA MET A 396 1.89 18.39 9.95
C MET A 396 0.76 18.76 10.90
N HIS A 397 -0.43 19.07 10.38
CA HIS A 397 -1.49 19.72 11.14
C HIS A 397 -2.81 18.93 11.15
N GLY A 398 -2.89 17.80 10.46
CA GLY A 398 -4.11 16.99 10.33
C GLY A 398 -5.25 17.73 9.61
N LEU A 399 -6.46 17.20 9.75
CA LEU A 399 -7.67 17.78 9.17
C LEU A 399 -8.04 19.12 9.80
N ASN A 400 -7.66 19.39 11.04
CA ASN A 400 -7.99 20.64 11.73
C ASN A 400 -7.50 21.87 10.96
N LYS A 401 -6.40 21.76 10.20
CA LYS A 401 -5.91 22.82 9.31
C LYS A 401 -6.93 23.21 8.23
N PHE A 402 -7.74 22.26 7.79
CA PHE A 402 -8.70 22.42 6.70
C PHE A 402 -10.11 22.69 7.18
N LEU A 403 -10.47 22.26 8.41
CA LEU A 403 -11.81 22.41 9.01
C LEU A 403 -12.03 23.78 9.63
N VAL A 404 -11.02 24.40 10.22
CA VAL A 404 -11.10 25.74 10.81
C VAL A 404 -10.90 26.75 9.70
N GLY A 405 -12.00 27.31 9.17
CA GLY A 405 -12.13 28.32 8.13
C GLY A 405 -10.85 29.05 7.73
N GLY A 406 -9.99 28.37 6.99
CA GLY A 406 -8.78 28.94 6.47
C GLY A 406 -9.15 30.08 5.54
N LYS A 407 -8.89 31.33 5.96
CA LYS A 407 -8.72 32.42 5.00
C LYS A 407 -7.71 31.92 3.98
N ASN A 408 -8.17 31.84 2.71
CA ASN A 408 -7.34 31.48 1.58
C ASN A 408 -6.02 32.26 1.62
N GLU A 409 -4.98 31.68 2.17
CA GLU A 409 -3.63 32.05 1.77
C GLU A 409 -3.40 31.34 0.45
N GLN A 410 -3.76 32.02 -0.65
CA GLN A 410 -3.30 31.68 -1.99
C GLN A 410 -1.78 31.76 -1.97
N TYR A 411 -1.13 30.63 -2.23
CA TYR A 411 0.31 30.53 -2.43
C TYR A 411 0.66 30.43 -3.92
#